data_9751bbebaf279679126e2004877e8c9e
#
_entry.id   9751bbebaf279679126e2004877e8c9e
#
_cell.length_a   1.000
_cell.length_b   1.000
_cell.length_c   1.000
_cell.angle_alpha   90.00
_cell.angle_beta   90.00
_cell.angle_gamma   90.00
#
_symmetry.space_group_name_H-M   'P 1'
#
loop_
_entity.id
_entity.type
_entity.pdbx_description
1 polymer ?
#
loop_
_entity_poly.entity_id
_entity_poly.type
_entity_poly.pdbx_seq_one_letter_code
_entity_poly.pdbx_strand_id
1 'polypeptide(L)'
;MNEKVHALINQQINKEFYSAYLYLNFSNYFEEVGLDGFANWYKIQAQEERDHAMLFYQYLQNENQKVTLEAIDKPNLNAACHMDVLKAGLEHEKYVTSLINDIYSEAYEAKDFRTMQFLDWFVKEQGEEETNANDLISKMELFGSDPKSLYMLNQELAARIYSAPSLVL
;
A
#
# COMPACT_ATOMS: atom_id res chain seq x y z
N MET A 1 -6.04 -6.25 -24.44
CA MET A 1 -4.93 -5.55 -23.69
C MET A 1 -3.72 -5.43 -24.61
N ASN A 2 -3.09 -4.24 -24.69
CA ASN A 2 -1.84 -4.10 -25.45
C ASN A 2 -0.64 -4.55 -24.60
N GLU A 3 0.53 -4.76 -25.24
CA GLU A 3 1.73 -5.27 -24.58
C GLU A 3 2.25 -4.35 -23.46
N LYS A 4 2.12 -3.03 -23.63
CA LYS A 4 2.62 -2.05 -22.65
C LYS A 4 1.73 -2.01 -21.42
N VAL A 5 0.41 -2.01 -21.58
CA VAL A 5 -0.55 -2.12 -20.45
C VAL A 5 -0.32 -3.42 -19.70
N HIS A 6 -0.17 -4.54 -20.42
CA HIS A 6 0.14 -5.83 -19.80
C HIS A 6 1.43 -5.79 -18.96
N ALA A 7 2.51 -5.24 -19.54
CA ALA A 7 3.81 -5.15 -18.84
C ALA A 7 3.72 -4.32 -17.56
N LEU A 8 3.02 -3.19 -17.60
CA LEU A 8 2.83 -2.32 -16.42
C LEU A 8 2.00 -3.01 -15.33
N ILE A 9 0.89 -3.67 -15.69
CA ILE A 9 0.07 -4.41 -14.73
C ILE A 9 0.86 -5.58 -14.13
N ASN A 10 1.61 -6.32 -14.94
CA ASN A 10 2.46 -7.39 -14.43
C ASN A 10 3.54 -6.86 -13.46
N GLN A 11 4.11 -5.69 -13.74
CA GLN A 11 5.05 -5.03 -12.84
C GLN A 11 4.37 -4.57 -11.56
N GLN A 12 3.12 -4.11 -11.62
CA GLN A 12 2.37 -3.68 -10.45
C GLN A 12 2.16 -4.80 -9.44
N ILE A 13 1.95 -6.05 -9.88
CA ILE A 13 1.91 -7.21 -8.98
C ILE A 13 3.15 -7.24 -8.07
N ASN A 14 4.33 -7.06 -8.65
CA ASN A 14 5.59 -7.03 -7.89
C ASN A 14 5.65 -5.83 -6.94
N LYS A 15 5.17 -4.66 -7.37
CA LYS A 15 5.17 -3.44 -6.57
C LYS A 15 4.26 -3.56 -5.34
N GLU A 16 3.08 -4.13 -5.50
CA GLU A 16 2.17 -4.38 -4.38
C GLU A 16 2.74 -5.42 -3.39
N PHE A 17 3.34 -6.49 -3.87
CA PHE A 17 4.06 -7.42 -2.99
C PHE A 17 5.24 -6.77 -2.27
N TYR A 18 5.96 -5.85 -2.93
CA TYR A 18 6.98 -5.07 -2.28
C TYR A 18 6.39 -4.14 -1.19
N SER A 19 5.26 -3.47 -1.46
CA SER A 19 4.53 -2.68 -0.48
C SER A 19 4.17 -3.50 0.76
N ALA A 20 3.63 -4.70 0.55
CA ALA A 20 3.32 -5.63 1.64
C ALA A 20 4.57 -5.95 2.49
N TYR A 21 5.69 -6.21 1.84
CA TYR A 21 6.94 -6.52 2.52
C TYR A 21 7.55 -5.31 3.23
N LEU A 22 7.44 -4.12 2.64
CA LEU A 22 7.84 -2.85 3.25
C LEU A 22 7.03 -2.56 4.53
N TYR A 23 5.71 -2.69 4.47
CA TYR A 23 4.85 -2.45 5.65
C TYR A 23 5.01 -3.51 6.73
N LEU A 24 5.33 -4.75 6.37
CA LEU A 24 5.73 -5.74 7.37
C LEU A 24 7.04 -5.35 8.08
N ASN A 25 7.98 -4.73 7.35
CA ASN A 25 9.19 -4.18 7.96
C ASN A 25 8.90 -2.98 8.88
N PHE A 26 7.93 -2.12 8.54
CA PHE A 26 7.47 -1.06 9.45
C PHE A 26 6.82 -1.62 10.70
N SER A 27 5.99 -2.65 10.56
CA SER A 27 5.42 -3.38 11.70
C SER A 27 6.52 -3.90 12.63
N ASN A 28 7.56 -4.53 12.08
CA ASN A 28 8.70 -5.00 12.85
C ASN A 28 9.42 -3.88 13.61
N TYR A 29 9.64 -2.74 12.97
CA TYR A 29 10.22 -1.56 13.63
C TYR A 29 9.40 -1.14 14.86
N PHE A 30 8.07 -1.07 14.75
CA PHE A 30 7.20 -0.66 15.85
C PHE A 30 7.11 -1.69 16.96
N GLU A 31 7.19 -3.00 16.65
CA GLU A 31 7.33 -4.05 17.66
C GLU A 31 8.62 -3.90 18.47
N GLU A 32 9.74 -3.65 17.80
CA GLU A 32 11.05 -3.48 18.45
C GLU A 32 11.10 -2.30 19.43
N VAL A 33 10.30 -1.26 19.19
CA VAL A 33 10.22 -0.07 20.07
C VAL A 33 9.04 -0.10 21.04
N GLY A 34 8.28 -1.18 21.10
CA GLY A 34 7.18 -1.39 22.05
C GLY A 34 5.89 -0.64 21.71
N LEU A 35 5.67 -0.31 20.45
CA LEU A 35 4.46 0.35 19.93
C LEU A 35 3.59 -0.67 19.15
N ASP A 36 3.05 -1.65 19.86
CA ASP A 36 2.28 -2.77 19.33
C ASP A 36 1.03 -2.35 18.54
N GLY A 37 0.41 -1.23 18.86
CA GLY A 37 -0.72 -0.67 18.12
C GLY A 37 -0.32 -0.16 16.74
N PHE A 38 0.80 0.55 16.63
CA PHE A 38 1.39 0.92 15.33
C PHE A 38 1.84 -0.31 14.55
N ALA A 39 2.43 -1.29 15.24
CA ALA A 39 2.82 -2.55 14.63
C ALA A 39 1.61 -3.29 14.04
N ASN A 40 0.49 -3.37 14.78
CA ASN A 40 -0.76 -3.92 14.29
C ASN A 40 -1.29 -3.17 13.06
N TRP A 41 -1.25 -1.84 13.07
CA TRP A 41 -1.67 -1.03 11.93
C TRP A 41 -0.93 -1.43 10.65
N TYR A 42 0.40 -1.46 10.70
CA TYR A 42 1.21 -1.80 9.53
C TYR A 42 1.20 -3.29 9.17
N LYS A 43 0.93 -4.17 10.13
CA LYS A 43 0.72 -5.59 9.83
C LYS A 43 -0.55 -5.82 9.01
N ILE A 44 -1.62 -5.07 9.34
CA ILE A 44 -2.87 -5.08 8.56
C ILE A 44 -2.63 -4.45 7.20
N GLN A 45 -1.92 -3.31 7.13
CA GLN A 45 -1.55 -2.68 5.87
C GLN A 45 -0.78 -3.65 4.97
N ALA A 46 0.18 -4.39 5.51
CA ALA A 46 0.91 -5.40 4.75
C ALA A 46 0.01 -6.50 4.18
N GLN A 47 -1.07 -6.85 4.88
CA GLN A 47 -2.05 -7.81 4.38
C GLN A 47 -2.91 -7.23 3.26
N GLU A 48 -3.33 -5.97 3.38
CA GLU A 48 -4.12 -5.27 2.34
C GLU A 48 -3.31 -5.13 1.05
N GLU A 49 -2.02 -4.76 1.12
CA GLU A 49 -1.14 -4.68 -0.04
C GLU A 49 -0.94 -6.04 -0.74
N ARG A 50 -0.84 -7.11 0.05
CA ARG A 50 -0.82 -8.46 -0.51
C ARG A 50 -2.10 -8.75 -1.29
N ASP A 51 -3.25 -8.32 -0.79
CA ASP A 51 -4.52 -8.53 -1.46
C ASP A 51 -4.62 -7.66 -2.73
N HIS A 52 -4.08 -6.43 -2.73
CA HIS A 52 -3.93 -5.61 -3.94
C HIS A 52 -3.09 -6.34 -5.01
N ALA A 53 -1.97 -6.93 -4.64
CA ALA A 53 -1.17 -7.74 -5.56
C ALA A 53 -1.98 -8.89 -6.17
N MET A 54 -2.81 -9.55 -5.36
CA MET A 54 -3.65 -10.65 -5.81
C MET A 54 -4.79 -10.20 -6.73
N LEU A 55 -5.30 -8.98 -6.57
CA LEU A 55 -6.28 -8.41 -7.50
C LEU A 55 -5.66 -8.18 -8.89
N PHE A 56 -4.45 -7.60 -8.99
CA PHE A 56 -3.74 -7.46 -10.26
C PHE A 56 -3.41 -8.81 -10.89
N TYR A 57 -2.96 -9.76 -10.08
CA TYR A 57 -2.67 -11.13 -10.51
C TYR A 57 -3.91 -11.80 -11.12
N GLN A 58 -5.04 -11.77 -10.41
CA GLN A 58 -6.29 -12.35 -10.86
C GLN A 58 -6.84 -11.64 -12.12
N TYR A 59 -6.70 -10.31 -12.17
CA TYR A 59 -7.11 -9.52 -13.32
C TYR A 59 -6.38 -9.98 -14.60
N LEU A 60 -5.06 -10.15 -14.56
CA LEU A 60 -4.31 -10.66 -15.71
C LEU A 60 -4.76 -12.07 -16.13
N GLN A 61 -5.05 -12.93 -15.16
CA GLN A 61 -5.56 -14.28 -15.46
C GLN A 61 -6.94 -14.23 -16.13
N ASN A 62 -7.85 -13.38 -15.65
CA ASN A 62 -9.18 -13.20 -16.24
C ASN A 62 -9.10 -12.65 -17.68
N GLU A 63 -8.09 -11.84 -17.96
CA GLU A 63 -7.80 -11.33 -19.31
C GLU A 63 -6.98 -12.29 -20.18
N ASN A 64 -6.77 -13.54 -19.74
CA ASN A 64 -5.94 -14.56 -20.42
C ASN A 64 -4.51 -14.06 -20.71
N GLN A 65 -3.96 -13.24 -19.85
CA GLN A 65 -2.58 -12.75 -19.95
C GLN A 65 -1.63 -13.63 -19.15
N LYS A 66 -0.39 -13.74 -19.62
CA LYS A 66 0.67 -14.46 -18.90
C LYS A 66 1.13 -13.60 -17.73
N VAL A 67 1.22 -14.20 -16.54
CA VAL A 67 1.86 -13.59 -15.38
C VAL A 67 3.30 -14.06 -15.26
N THR A 68 4.21 -13.12 -15.01
CA THR A 68 5.61 -13.38 -14.69
C THR A 68 5.90 -12.79 -13.32
N LEU A 69 6.23 -13.65 -12.36
CA LEU A 69 6.58 -13.21 -11.01
C LEU A 69 8.07 -12.90 -10.94
N GLU A 70 8.38 -11.65 -10.60
CA GLU A 70 9.74 -11.16 -10.47
C GLU A 70 10.20 -11.22 -8.99
N ALA A 71 11.51 -11.05 -8.75
CA ALA A 71 12.05 -10.99 -7.40
C ALA A 71 11.51 -9.77 -6.65
N ILE A 72 11.13 -9.97 -5.39
CA ILE A 72 10.74 -8.86 -4.49
C ILE A 72 12.01 -8.36 -3.80
N ASP A 73 12.28 -7.07 -3.92
CA ASP A 73 13.46 -6.46 -3.33
C ASP A 73 13.38 -6.45 -1.80
N LYS A 74 14.55 -6.41 -1.17
CA LYS A 74 14.65 -6.20 0.28
C LYS A 74 14.10 -4.82 0.64
N PRO A 75 13.17 -4.72 1.62
CA PRO A 75 12.69 -3.42 2.07
C PRO A 75 13.83 -2.60 2.67
N ASN A 76 13.84 -1.32 2.33
CA ASN A 76 14.80 -0.37 2.88
C ASN A 76 14.06 0.65 3.76
N LEU A 77 14.41 0.67 5.05
CA LEU A 77 13.91 1.65 5.99
C LEU A 77 15.11 2.31 6.68
N ASN A 78 15.27 3.61 6.46
CA ASN A 78 16.22 4.43 7.18
C ASN A 78 15.45 5.45 8.02
N ALA A 79 15.19 5.10 9.29
CA ALA A 79 14.39 5.90 10.21
C ALA A 79 15.20 6.19 11.48
N ALA A 80 15.30 7.46 11.86
CA ALA A 80 15.88 7.89 13.13
C ALA A 80 14.82 8.02 14.24
N CYS A 81 13.55 8.15 13.86
CA CYS A 81 12.43 8.27 14.79
C CYS A 81 11.13 7.72 14.17
N HIS A 82 10.07 7.60 14.97
CA HIS A 82 8.78 7.07 14.54
C HIS A 82 8.16 7.90 13.40
N MET A 83 8.33 9.22 13.45
CA MET A 83 7.83 10.12 12.41
C MET A 83 8.45 9.81 11.03
N ASP A 84 9.72 9.40 10.98
CA ASP A 84 10.37 9.06 9.72
C ASP A 84 9.74 7.83 9.06
N VAL A 85 9.29 6.86 9.87
CA VAL A 85 8.58 5.66 9.37
C VAL A 85 7.24 6.06 8.75
N LEU A 86 6.47 6.94 9.44
CA LEU A 86 5.18 7.40 8.93
C LEU A 86 5.34 8.21 7.64
N LYS A 87 6.34 9.09 7.57
CA LYS A 87 6.65 9.85 6.34
C LYS A 87 7.09 8.94 5.21
N ALA A 88 7.90 7.92 5.49
CA ALA A 88 8.29 6.93 4.49
C ALA A 88 7.05 6.19 3.93
N GLY A 89 6.06 5.89 4.78
CA GLY A 89 4.78 5.33 4.36
C GLY A 89 4.03 6.26 3.39
N LEU A 90 3.85 7.53 3.73
CA LEU A 90 3.20 8.49 2.85
C LEU A 90 3.91 8.66 1.49
N GLU A 91 5.25 8.75 1.50
CA GLU A 91 6.02 8.85 0.25
C GLU A 91 5.90 7.58 -0.60
N HIS A 92 5.79 6.42 0.06
CA HIS A 92 5.55 5.17 -0.65
C HIS A 92 4.16 5.14 -1.29
N GLU A 93 3.10 5.57 -0.58
CA GLU A 93 1.75 5.65 -1.17
C GLU A 93 1.69 6.59 -2.36
N LYS A 94 2.32 7.75 -2.29
CA LYS A 94 2.43 8.67 -3.44
C LYS A 94 3.16 8.04 -4.62
N TYR A 95 4.17 7.23 -4.36
CA TYR A 95 4.87 6.47 -5.40
C TYR A 95 3.93 5.44 -6.04
N VAL A 96 3.19 4.65 -5.25
CA VAL A 96 2.20 3.69 -5.77
C VAL A 96 1.12 4.40 -6.57
N THR A 97 0.60 5.53 -6.07
CA THR A 97 -0.36 6.38 -6.81
C THR A 97 0.19 6.76 -8.19
N SER A 98 1.47 7.13 -8.27
CA SER A 98 2.07 7.47 -9.57
C SER A 98 2.10 6.28 -10.54
N LEU A 99 2.38 5.07 -10.04
CA LEU A 99 2.38 3.86 -10.84
C LEU A 99 0.97 3.50 -11.35
N ILE A 100 -0.05 3.63 -10.50
CA ILE A 100 -1.46 3.42 -10.89
C ILE A 100 -1.86 4.42 -11.98
N ASN A 101 -1.49 5.69 -11.84
CA ASN A 101 -1.77 6.73 -12.82
C ASN A 101 -1.06 6.44 -14.15
N ASP A 102 0.15 5.92 -14.14
CA ASP A 102 0.88 5.54 -15.36
C ASP A 102 0.18 4.40 -16.10
N ILE A 103 -0.30 3.37 -15.37
CA ILE A 103 -1.08 2.28 -15.97
C ILE A 103 -2.40 2.81 -16.54
N TYR A 104 -3.08 3.67 -15.80
CA TYR A 104 -4.35 4.26 -16.22
C TYR A 104 -4.18 5.11 -17.49
N SER A 105 -3.12 5.93 -17.53
CA SER A 105 -2.80 6.76 -18.70
C SER A 105 -2.53 5.90 -19.94
N GLU A 106 -1.76 4.83 -19.79
CA GLU A 106 -1.47 3.92 -20.89
C GLU A 106 -2.72 3.16 -21.37
N ALA A 107 -3.58 2.74 -20.43
CA ALA A 107 -4.86 2.11 -20.75
C ALA A 107 -5.79 3.08 -21.52
N TYR A 108 -5.80 4.37 -21.13
CA TYR A 108 -6.55 5.41 -21.81
C TYR A 108 -6.08 5.61 -23.26
N GLU A 109 -4.77 5.76 -23.48
CA GLU A 109 -4.18 5.89 -24.82
C GLU A 109 -4.46 4.67 -25.69
N ALA A 110 -4.45 3.47 -25.11
CA ALA A 110 -4.78 2.22 -25.77
C ALA A 110 -6.29 2.01 -25.99
N LYS A 111 -7.16 2.88 -25.44
CA LYS A 111 -8.62 2.71 -25.40
C LYS A 111 -9.03 1.38 -24.73
N ASP A 112 -8.26 0.93 -23.75
CA ASP A 112 -8.55 -0.28 -22.97
C ASP A 112 -9.48 0.06 -21.80
N PHE A 113 -10.75 0.30 -22.13
CA PHE A 113 -11.76 0.71 -21.15
C PHE A 113 -12.01 -0.31 -20.05
N ARG A 114 -11.74 -1.57 -20.30
CA ARG A 114 -11.88 -2.64 -19.30
C ARG A 114 -10.79 -2.50 -18.23
N THR A 115 -9.56 -2.28 -18.64
CA THR A 115 -8.46 -2.01 -17.71
C THR A 115 -8.70 -0.72 -16.93
N MET A 116 -9.20 0.35 -17.58
CA MET A 116 -9.57 1.59 -16.88
C MET A 116 -10.62 1.35 -15.80
N GLN A 117 -11.70 0.61 -16.11
CA GLN A 117 -12.75 0.28 -15.15
C GLN A 117 -12.21 -0.53 -13.97
N PHE A 118 -11.30 -1.46 -14.21
CA PHE A 118 -10.60 -2.18 -13.15
C PHE A 118 -9.78 -1.23 -12.26
N LEU A 119 -9.05 -0.31 -12.86
CA LEU A 119 -8.20 0.65 -12.16
C LEU A 119 -8.96 1.75 -11.43
N ASP A 120 -10.23 2.04 -11.76
CA ASP A 120 -11.05 3.05 -11.07
C ASP A 120 -11.11 2.80 -9.55
N TRP A 121 -11.18 1.53 -9.15
CA TRP A 121 -11.13 1.15 -7.74
C TRP A 121 -9.78 1.54 -7.11
N PHE A 122 -8.66 1.23 -7.75
CA PHE A 122 -7.33 1.55 -7.25
C PHE A 122 -7.05 3.05 -7.19
N VAL A 123 -7.57 3.83 -8.15
CA VAL A 123 -7.47 5.31 -8.11
C VAL A 123 -8.17 5.85 -6.85
N LYS A 124 -9.33 5.32 -6.50
CA LYS A 124 -10.04 5.70 -5.28
C LYS A 124 -9.28 5.22 -4.03
N GLU A 125 -8.84 3.97 -4.02
CA GLU A 125 -8.12 3.35 -2.91
C GLU A 125 -6.85 4.15 -2.58
N GLN A 126 -6.04 4.52 -3.57
CA GLN A 126 -4.84 5.34 -3.35
C GLN A 126 -5.15 6.70 -2.72
N GLY A 127 -6.28 7.30 -3.03
CA GLY A 127 -6.75 8.51 -2.34
C GLY A 127 -7.03 8.27 -0.86
N GLU A 128 -7.59 7.11 -0.50
CA GLU A 128 -7.83 6.71 0.89
C GLU A 128 -6.51 6.38 1.61
N GLU A 129 -5.58 5.67 0.95
CA GLU A 129 -4.26 5.33 1.50
C GLU A 129 -3.41 6.57 1.83
N GLU A 130 -3.34 7.54 0.91
CA GLU A 130 -2.64 8.80 1.19
C GLU A 130 -3.31 9.61 2.31
N THR A 131 -4.64 9.59 2.40
CA THR A 131 -5.38 10.24 3.48
C THR A 131 -5.06 9.59 4.82
N ASN A 132 -5.10 8.26 4.90
CA ASN A 132 -4.78 7.50 6.11
C ASN A 132 -3.33 7.74 6.57
N ALA A 133 -2.39 7.77 5.64
CA ALA A 133 -0.98 8.05 5.94
C ALA A 133 -0.79 9.50 6.47
N ASN A 134 -1.45 10.49 5.88
CA ASN A 134 -1.43 11.87 6.37
C ASN A 134 -2.08 12.00 7.75
N ASP A 135 -3.17 11.29 8.02
CA ASP A 135 -3.83 11.29 9.33
C ASP A 135 -2.93 10.73 10.42
N LEU A 136 -2.18 9.66 10.14
CA LEU A 136 -1.19 9.11 11.07
C LEU A 136 -0.09 10.11 11.38
N ILE A 137 0.43 10.81 10.38
CA ILE A 137 1.44 11.87 10.56
C ILE A 137 0.88 12.99 11.44
N SER A 138 -0.32 13.48 11.14
CA SER A 138 -0.97 14.55 11.91
C SER A 138 -1.21 14.13 13.36
N LYS A 139 -1.66 12.92 13.62
CA LYS A 139 -1.84 12.36 14.96
C LYS A 139 -0.50 12.24 15.69
N MET A 140 0.56 11.81 15.01
CA MET A 140 1.89 11.74 15.60
C MET A 140 2.44 13.13 15.94
N GLU A 141 2.20 14.14 15.10
CA GLU A 141 2.58 15.54 15.40
C GLU A 141 1.87 16.08 16.64
N LEU A 142 0.59 15.77 16.80
CA LEU A 142 -0.22 16.24 17.93
C LEU A 142 0.07 15.48 19.24
N PHE A 143 0.33 14.18 19.16
CA PHE A 143 0.33 13.28 20.33
C PHE A 143 1.65 12.55 20.56
N GLY A 144 2.58 12.57 19.63
CA GLY A 144 3.78 11.73 19.66
C GLY A 144 4.87 12.19 20.64
N SER A 145 4.86 13.44 21.09
CA SER A 145 5.89 14.00 21.97
C SER A 145 5.67 13.72 23.46
N ASP A 146 4.42 13.45 23.87
CA ASP A 146 4.06 13.13 25.24
C ASP A 146 3.85 11.62 25.39
N PRO A 147 4.56 10.94 26.34
CA PRO A 147 4.47 9.48 26.47
C PRO A 147 3.06 8.96 26.74
N LYS A 148 2.25 9.69 27.51
CA LYS A 148 0.87 9.29 27.82
C LYS A 148 -0.02 9.41 26.58
N SER A 149 0.11 10.49 25.84
CA SER A 149 -0.64 10.73 24.60
C SER A 149 -0.24 9.73 23.52
N LEU A 150 1.06 9.42 23.39
CA LEU A 150 1.55 8.39 22.48
C LEU A 150 1.00 7.01 22.84
N TYR A 151 0.94 6.67 24.13
CA TYR A 151 0.32 5.42 24.59
C TYR A 151 -1.16 5.34 24.18
N MET A 152 -1.92 6.44 24.33
CA MET A 152 -3.33 6.48 23.94
C MET A 152 -3.50 6.34 22.43
N LEU A 153 -2.66 6.98 21.62
CA LEU A 153 -2.65 6.83 20.16
C LEU A 153 -2.33 5.38 19.78
N ASN A 154 -1.33 4.78 20.42
CA ASN A 154 -0.99 3.38 20.21
C ASN A 154 -2.18 2.43 20.49
N GLN A 155 -2.94 2.68 21.58
CA GLN A 155 -4.15 1.90 21.89
C GLN A 155 -5.27 2.12 20.85
N GLU A 156 -5.42 3.32 20.32
CA GLU A 156 -6.35 3.58 19.21
C GLU A 156 -6.01 2.74 17.98
N LEU A 157 -4.73 2.72 17.59
CA LEU A 157 -4.27 1.99 16.41
C LEU A 157 -4.33 0.46 16.59
N ALA A 158 -4.19 -0.03 17.82
CA ALA A 158 -4.35 -1.45 18.15
C ALA A 158 -5.78 -1.97 17.86
N ALA A 159 -6.76 -1.07 17.81
CA ALA A 159 -8.14 -1.43 17.52
C ALA A 159 -8.46 -1.65 16.03
N ARG A 160 -7.52 -1.32 15.11
CA ARG A 160 -7.72 -1.59 13.68
C ARG A 160 -7.89 -3.08 13.43
N ILE A 161 -8.90 -3.42 12.65
CA ILE A 161 -9.18 -4.78 12.19
C ILE A 161 -9.04 -4.83 10.67
N TYR A 162 -8.50 -5.94 10.16
CA TYR A 162 -8.42 -6.18 8.72
C TYR A 162 -9.81 -6.27 8.09
N SER A 163 -9.93 -5.69 6.91
CA SER A 163 -11.09 -5.82 6.03
C SER A 163 -10.60 -6.16 4.61
N ALA A 164 -11.22 -7.17 4.00
CA ALA A 164 -10.88 -7.53 2.63
C ALA A 164 -11.25 -6.42 1.65
N PRO A 165 -10.52 -6.27 0.52
CA PRO A 165 -10.86 -5.32 -0.53
C PRO A 165 -12.31 -5.50 -1.01
N SER A 166 -12.97 -4.38 -1.30
CA SER A 166 -14.36 -4.39 -1.80
C SER A 166 -14.47 -4.72 -3.30
N LEU A 167 -13.34 -4.71 -4.03
CA LEU A 167 -13.31 -5.05 -5.44
C LEU A 167 -13.48 -6.56 -5.64
N VAL A 168 -14.47 -6.93 -6.45
CA VAL A 168 -14.74 -8.31 -6.86
C VAL A 168 -14.51 -8.42 -8.37
N LEU A 169 -13.68 -9.39 -8.80
CA LEU A 169 -13.31 -9.65 -10.21
C LEU A 169 -14.09 -10.78 -10.83
#